data_96af2733fc9a797b06e91ac9ef414c23
#
_entry.id   96af2733fc9a797b06e91ac9ef414c23
#
_cell.length_a   1.000
_cell.length_b   1.000
_cell.length_c   1.000
_cell.angle_alpha   90.00
_cell.angle_beta   90.00
_cell.angle_gamma   90.00
#
_symmetry.space_group_name_H-M   'P 1'
#
loop_
_entity.id
_entity.type
_entity.pdbx_description
1 polymer ?
#
loop_
_entity_poly.entity_id
_entity_poly.type
_entity_poly.pdbx_seq_one_letter_code
_entity_poly.pdbx_strand_id
1 'polypeptide(L)'
;SGAPMQGRLRLGIPDDHGRARLTAIIADFNRRHPKVELDVTCALSAGFPEALAKRRLDLAVYEVETPKPGEELLLEDPTCWVTAQNRDFSNDTTLPLALFDHACWWRHAALRSAEARGKPFRIAYSSQSVQGILAAVEAGIAVGLLGRSSLTAALSVADASYGFSATPSSKLVMASTGHTDTRLVATMKTTIRHAFFGNTATSGRKSQ
;
A
#
# COMPACT_ATOMS: atom_id res chain seq x y z
N SER A 1 36.53 -3.00 9.44
CA SER A 1 35.52 -2.05 9.90
C SER A 1 35.57 -0.80 9.02
N GLY A 2 34.56 -0.62 8.14
CA GLY A 2 34.47 0.54 7.28
C GLY A 2 34.07 1.80 8.06
N ALA A 3 34.33 2.99 7.49
CA ALA A 3 33.84 4.25 8.03
C ALA A 3 32.31 4.20 8.23
N PRO A 4 31.75 4.87 9.27
CA PRO A 4 30.31 4.95 9.47
C PRO A 4 29.62 5.53 8.23
N MET A 5 28.46 4.99 7.84
CA MET A 5 27.66 5.57 6.79
C MET A 5 27.12 6.93 7.21
N GLN A 6 27.19 7.86 6.30
CA GLN A 6 26.69 9.22 6.45
C GLN A 6 26.13 9.71 5.12
N GLY A 7 25.43 10.81 5.13
CA GLY A 7 24.80 11.39 3.97
C GLY A 7 23.31 11.49 4.13
N ARG A 8 22.60 11.74 3.05
CA ARG A 8 21.15 11.92 3.01
C ARG A 8 20.51 10.85 2.13
N LEU A 9 19.43 10.25 2.62
CA LEU A 9 18.60 9.32 1.87
C LEU A 9 17.16 9.85 1.78
N ARG A 10 16.69 10.03 0.56
CA ARG A 10 15.31 10.45 0.27
C ARG A 10 14.46 9.22 -0.02
N LEU A 11 13.58 8.90 0.93
CA LEU A 11 12.76 7.69 0.93
C LEU A 11 11.29 8.03 0.75
N GLY A 12 10.62 7.40 -0.21
CA GLY A 12 9.16 7.43 -0.37
C GLY A 12 8.51 6.19 0.25
N ILE A 13 7.50 6.39 1.08
CA ILE A 13 6.70 5.29 1.66
C ILE A 13 5.22 5.65 1.54
N PRO A 14 4.35 4.70 1.13
CA PRO A 14 2.92 4.96 1.07
C PRO A 14 2.35 5.14 2.47
N ASP A 15 1.37 6.02 2.61
CA ASP A 15 0.76 6.37 3.90
C ASP A 15 -0.22 5.30 4.43
N ASP A 16 -0.57 4.32 3.62
CA ASP A 16 -1.57 3.28 3.90
C ASP A 16 -1.01 1.97 4.48
N HIS A 17 0.31 1.78 4.51
CA HIS A 17 0.95 0.55 5.00
C HIS A 17 1.39 0.56 6.46
N GLY A 18 0.80 1.44 7.24
CA GLY A 18 0.88 1.37 8.69
C GLY A 18 2.10 2.08 9.29
N ARG A 19 1.78 2.98 10.23
CA ARG A 19 2.77 3.70 11.02
C ARG A 19 3.74 2.76 11.74
N ALA A 20 3.28 1.58 12.18
CA ALA A 20 4.12 0.64 12.91
C ALA A 20 5.29 0.12 12.06
N ARG A 21 5.05 -0.22 10.79
CA ARG A 21 6.12 -0.65 9.87
C ARG A 21 7.10 0.45 9.56
N LEU A 22 6.60 1.65 9.24
CA LEU A 22 7.44 2.82 9.02
C LEU A 22 8.29 3.14 10.24
N THR A 23 7.71 3.11 11.43
CA THR A 23 8.42 3.32 12.70
C THR A 23 9.53 2.28 12.87
N ALA A 24 9.25 1.01 12.62
CA ALA A 24 10.24 -0.07 12.73
C ALA A 24 11.42 0.13 11.74
N ILE A 25 11.13 0.51 10.51
CA ILE A 25 12.15 0.79 9.48
C ILE A 25 13.05 1.95 9.94
N ILE A 26 12.45 3.06 10.33
CA ILE A 26 13.19 4.26 10.75
C ILE A 26 14.02 3.99 12.00
N ALA A 27 13.45 3.33 13.00
CA ALA A 27 14.14 3.02 14.25
C ALA A 27 15.33 2.08 14.05
N ASP A 28 15.15 1.01 13.27
CA ASP A 28 16.22 0.06 12.98
C ASP A 28 17.36 0.70 12.18
N PHE A 29 16.99 1.46 11.14
CA PHE A 29 17.99 2.13 10.30
C PHE A 29 18.77 3.19 11.09
N ASN A 30 18.08 4.05 11.84
CA ASN A 30 18.75 5.12 12.61
C ASN A 30 19.66 4.56 13.71
N ARG A 31 19.25 3.48 14.37
CA ARG A 31 20.07 2.82 15.40
C ARG A 31 21.41 2.33 14.83
N ARG A 32 21.40 1.80 13.61
CA ARG A 32 22.60 1.26 12.94
C ARG A 32 23.41 2.32 12.23
N HIS A 33 22.77 3.38 11.74
CA HIS A 33 23.38 4.41 10.90
C HIS A 33 22.97 5.82 11.35
N PRO A 34 23.35 6.23 12.58
CA PRO A 34 22.84 7.47 13.19
C PRO A 34 23.31 8.75 12.51
N LYS A 35 24.32 8.66 11.63
CA LYS A 35 24.84 9.81 10.87
C LYS A 35 24.17 10.03 9.52
N VAL A 36 23.22 9.16 9.15
CA VAL A 36 22.45 9.32 7.91
C VAL A 36 21.23 10.18 8.20
N GLU A 37 21.07 11.23 7.40
CA GLU A 37 19.85 12.02 7.38
C GLU A 37 18.80 11.29 6.55
N LEU A 38 17.64 11.03 7.13
CA LEU A 38 16.49 10.47 6.44
C LEU A 38 15.50 11.57 6.09
N ASP A 39 15.25 11.73 4.79
CA ASP A 39 14.20 12.60 4.27
C ASP A 39 13.07 11.69 3.75
N VAL A 40 11.98 11.58 4.52
CA VAL A 40 10.91 10.63 4.26
C VAL A 40 9.67 11.35 3.76
N THR A 41 9.20 10.96 2.59
CA THR A 41 7.93 11.40 2.04
C THR A 41 6.88 10.30 2.22
N CYS A 42 5.84 10.58 3.01
CA CYS A 42 4.65 9.74 3.10
C CYS A 42 3.57 10.35 2.20
N ALA A 43 3.22 9.66 1.13
CA ALA A 43 2.29 10.17 0.13
C ALA A 43 1.61 9.05 -0.65
N LEU A 44 0.78 9.42 -1.62
CA LEU A 44 0.15 8.47 -2.53
C LEU A 44 1.19 7.75 -3.39
N SER A 45 1.04 6.44 -3.50
CA SER A 45 1.93 5.57 -4.29
C SER A 45 2.11 6.01 -5.74
N ALA A 46 1.05 6.54 -6.36
CA ALA A 46 1.05 6.90 -7.78
C ALA A 46 2.12 7.94 -8.17
N GLY A 47 2.54 8.79 -7.25
CA GLY A 47 3.56 9.82 -7.51
C GLY A 47 5.01 9.33 -7.40
N PHE A 48 5.26 8.18 -6.81
CA PHE A 48 6.61 7.72 -6.51
C PHE A 48 7.43 7.28 -7.73
N PRO A 49 6.87 6.56 -8.72
CA PRO A 49 7.63 6.22 -9.93
C PRO A 49 8.17 7.45 -10.66
N GLU A 50 7.37 8.51 -10.77
CA GLU A 50 7.81 9.77 -11.37
C GLU A 50 8.87 10.47 -10.52
N ALA A 51 8.71 10.47 -9.19
CA ALA A 51 9.68 11.07 -8.28
C ALA A 51 11.05 10.35 -8.35
N LEU A 52 11.05 9.02 -8.51
CA LEU A 52 12.27 8.25 -8.76
C LEU A 52 12.89 8.61 -10.12
N ALA A 53 12.09 8.64 -11.19
CA ALA A 53 12.57 8.97 -12.53
C ALA A 53 13.16 10.39 -12.61
N LYS A 54 12.56 11.33 -11.88
CA LYS A 54 13.05 12.72 -11.77
C LYS A 54 14.12 12.92 -10.69
N ARG A 55 14.61 11.85 -10.08
CA ARG A 55 15.65 11.88 -9.03
C ARG A 55 15.27 12.73 -7.81
N ARG A 56 13.99 12.85 -7.51
CA ARG A 56 13.50 13.50 -6.30
C ARG A 56 13.48 12.57 -5.09
N LEU A 57 13.44 11.26 -5.34
CA LEU A 57 13.60 10.20 -4.35
C LEU A 57 14.76 9.28 -4.77
N ASP A 58 15.40 8.68 -3.78
CA ASP A 58 16.47 7.70 -3.97
C ASP A 58 15.95 6.27 -3.96
N LEU A 59 14.96 6.04 -3.12
CA LEU A 59 14.30 4.76 -2.91
C LEU A 59 12.83 5.01 -2.60
N ALA A 60 11.95 4.17 -3.10
CA ALA A 60 10.54 4.24 -2.76
C ALA A 60 9.90 2.86 -2.64
N VAL A 61 8.90 2.79 -1.77
CA VAL A 61 7.97 1.68 -1.64
C VAL A 61 6.62 2.19 -2.14
N TYR A 62 5.97 1.44 -3.02
CA TYR A 62 4.69 1.83 -3.61
C TYR A 62 3.89 0.64 -4.14
N GLU A 63 2.61 0.86 -4.37
CA GLU A 63 1.69 -0.19 -4.84
C GLU A 63 1.54 -0.17 -6.35
N VAL A 64 1.53 -1.36 -6.93
CA VAL A 64 1.28 -1.59 -8.36
C VAL A 64 0.32 -2.75 -8.56
N GLU A 65 -0.34 -2.80 -9.70
CA GLU A 65 -1.13 -3.97 -10.13
C GLU A 65 -0.21 -5.09 -10.60
N THR A 66 0.78 -4.76 -11.43
CA THR A 66 1.74 -5.70 -11.99
C THR A 66 3.15 -5.14 -11.85
N PRO A 67 4.04 -5.80 -11.10
CA PRO A 67 5.43 -5.37 -10.96
C PRO A 67 6.16 -5.35 -12.31
N LYS A 68 7.01 -4.36 -12.48
CA LYS A 68 7.90 -4.20 -13.64
C LYS A 68 9.33 -4.61 -13.28
N PRO A 69 10.22 -4.85 -14.27
CA PRO A 69 11.65 -5.03 -14.02
C PRO A 69 12.22 -3.89 -13.17
N GLY A 70 13.02 -4.23 -12.15
CA GLY A 70 13.55 -3.25 -11.19
C GLY A 70 12.65 -2.95 -10.00
N GLU A 71 11.42 -3.42 -10.01
CA GLU A 71 10.49 -3.35 -8.89
C GLU A 71 10.52 -4.68 -8.12
N GLU A 72 10.99 -4.64 -6.88
CA GLU A 72 11.08 -5.81 -6.03
C GLU A 72 9.81 -5.99 -5.21
N LEU A 73 9.17 -7.15 -5.31
CA LEU A 73 7.95 -7.46 -4.58
C LEU A 73 8.24 -7.62 -3.08
N LEU A 74 7.52 -6.86 -2.26
CA LEU A 74 7.57 -6.95 -0.80
C LEU A 74 6.36 -7.67 -0.20
N LEU A 75 5.18 -7.39 -0.73
CA LEU A 75 3.93 -7.88 -0.19
C LEU A 75 2.88 -7.95 -1.30
N GLU A 76 2.08 -8.99 -1.29
CA GLU A 76 0.86 -9.10 -2.09
C GLU A 76 -0.34 -9.04 -1.15
N ASP A 77 -1.25 -8.10 -1.40
CA ASP A 77 -2.44 -7.86 -0.59
C ASP A 77 -3.69 -8.04 -1.47
N PRO A 78 -4.46 -9.12 -1.27
CA PRO A 78 -5.71 -9.29 -1.98
C PRO A 78 -6.64 -8.12 -1.73
N THR A 79 -7.35 -7.67 -2.77
CA THR A 79 -8.38 -6.64 -2.64
C THR A 79 -9.76 -7.24 -2.46
N CYS A 80 -10.63 -6.55 -1.76
CA CYS A 80 -12.02 -6.93 -1.58
C CYS A 80 -12.92 -5.70 -1.44
N TRP A 81 -14.15 -5.86 -1.88
CA TRP A 81 -15.20 -4.88 -1.63
C TRP A 81 -15.69 -5.02 -0.19
N VAL A 82 -15.84 -3.89 0.49
CA VAL A 82 -16.19 -3.85 1.92
C VAL A 82 -17.31 -2.87 2.20
N THR A 83 -18.09 -3.21 3.23
CA THR A 83 -19.16 -2.38 3.79
C THR A 83 -18.93 -2.21 5.29
N ALA A 84 -19.64 -1.27 5.91
CA ALA A 84 -19.76 -1.29 7.36
C ALA A 84 -20.51 -2.57 7.80
N GLN A 85 -20.10 -3.14 8.93
CA GLN A 85 -20.65 -4.42 9.40
C GLN A 85 -22.15 -4.39 9.63
N ASN A 86 -22.69 -3.23 9.97
CA ASN A 86 -24.12 -3.03 10.25
C ASN A 86 -24.91 -2.42 9.08
N ARG A 87 -24.31 -2.33 7.89
CA ARG A 87 -24.94 -1.73 6.71
C ARG A 87 -24.92 -2.68 5.53
N ASP A 88 -26.11 -3.02 5.06
CA ASP A 88 -26.30 -3.85 3.87
C ASP A 88 -26.87 -2.99 2.73
N PHE A 89 -26.16 -2.96 1.62
CA PHE A 89 -26.52 -2.25 0.39
C PHE A 89 -27.08 -3.18 -0.70
N SER A 90 -27.23 -4.47 -0.45
CA SER A 90 -27.59 -5.44 -1.48
C SER A 90 -28.96 -5.17 -2.13
N ASN A 91 -29.85 -4.48 -1.41
CA ASN A 91 -31.18 -4.10 -1.88
C ASN A 91 -31.26 -2.66 -2.41
N ASP A 92 -30.17 -1.90 -2.37
CA ASP A 92 -30.16 -0.55 -2.90
C ASP A 92 -30.27 -0.58 -4.44
N THR A 93 -31.16 0.23 -5.01
CA THR A 93 -31.34 0.30 -6.47
C THR A 93 -30.13 0.88 -7.18
N THR A 94 -29.44 1.82 -6.53
CA THR A 94 -28.19 2.41 -6.99
C THR A 94 -27.16 2.28 -5.90
N LEU A 95 -26.08 1.54 -6.18
CA LEU A 95 -25.05 1.27 -5.19
C LEU A 95 -24.11 2.49 -5.01
N PRO A 96 -23.98 3.05 -3.79
CA PRO A 96 -23.04 4.12 -3.55
C PRO A 96 -21.62 3.58 -3.37
N LEU A 97 -20.65 4.12 -4.12
CA LEU A 97 -19.25 3.75 -4.07
C LEU A 97 -18.40 4.86 -3.46
N ALA A 98 -17.38 4.48 -2.71
CA ALA A 98 -16.28 5.31 -2.28
C ALA A 98 -15.03 4.94 -3.10
N LEU A 99 -14.49 5.88 -3.85
CA LEU A 99 -13.37 5.66 -4.77
C LEU A 99 -12.27 6.69 -4.55
N PHE A 100 -11.05 6.36 -4.98
CA PHE A 100 -10.00 7.38 -5.11
C PHE A 100 -10.41 8.45 -6.11
N ASP A 101 -10.01 9.68 -5.87
CA ASP A 101 -10.39 10.86 -6.67
C ASP A 101 -9.48 11.10 -7.88
N HIS A 102 -8.50 10.27 -8.10
CA HIS A 102 -7.51 10.38 -9.18
C HIS A 102 -7.42 9.09 -10.00
N ALA A 103 -7.02 9.22 -11.25
CA ALA A 103 -6.78 8.09 -12.13
C ALA A 103 -5.59 7.25 -11.61
N CYS A 104 -5.88 6.01 -11.26
CA CYS A 104 -4.89 5.02 -10.82
C CYS A 104 -5.42 3.62 -11.13
N TRP A 105 -4.55 2.62 -11.09
CA TRP A 105 -4.96 1.24 -11.35
C TRP A 105 -6.06 0.77 -10.40
N TRP A 106 -6.02 1.19 -9.14
CA TRP A 106 -7.01 0.82 -8.12
C TRP A 106 -8.40 1.33 -8.45
N ARG A 107 -8.51 2.61 -8.82
CA ARG A 107 -9.78 3.19 -9.27
C ARG A 107 -10.31 2.50 -10.52
N HIS A 108 -9.44 2.22 -11.50
CA HIS A 108 -9.84 1.51 -12.71
C HIS A 108 -10.32 0.09 -12.42
N ALA A 109 -9.65 -0.64 -11.53
CA ALA A 109 -10.06 -1.97 -11.10
C ALA A 109 -11.44 -1.94 -10.40
N ALA A 110 -11.65 -0.97 -9.52
CA ALA A 110 -12.91 -0.77 -8.83
C ALA A 110 -14.06 -0.49 -9.82
N LEU A 111 -13.85 0.42 -10.76
CA LEU A 111 -14.87 0.74 -11.77
C LEU A 111 -15.19 -0.46 -12.66
N ARG A 112 -14.20 -1.19 -13.16
CA ARG A 112 -14.41 -2.42 -13.95
C ARG A 112 -15.23 -3.45 -13.17
N SER A 113 -14.91 -3.67 -11.90
CA SER A 113 -15.62 -4.63 -11.05
C SER A 113 -17.05 -4.19 -10.78
N ALA A 114 -17.30 -2.91 -10.57
CA ALA A 114 -18.63 -2.36 -10.38
C ALA A 114 -19.49 -2.42 -11.66
N GLU A 115 -18.90 -2.10 -12.81
CA GLU A 115 -19.57 -2.18 -14.11
C GLU A 115 -19.98 -3.61 -14.46
N ALA A 116 -19.16 -4.60 -14.13
CA ALA A 116 -19.44 -6.02 -14.36
C ALA A 116 -20.72 -6.51 -13.66
N ARG A 117 -21.20 -5.81 -12.64
CA ARG A 117 -22.46 -6.12 -11.97
C ARG A 117 -23.69 -5.97 -12.89
N GLY A 118 -23.59 -5.12 -13.93
CA GLY A 118 -24.73 -4.78 -14.78
C GLY A 118 -25.89 -4.07 -14.06
N LYS A 119 -25.63 -3.50 -12.88
CA LYS A 119 -26.58 -2.77 -12.05
C LYS A 119 -26.07 -1.35 -11.79
N PRO A 120 -26.99 -0.37 -11.59
CA PRO A 120 -26.61 1.01 -11.37
C PRO A 120 -25.71 1.20 -10.13
N PHE A 121 -24.74 2.07 -10.26
CA PHE A 121 -23.93 2.57 -9.14
C PHE A 121 -23.68 4.07 -9.32
N ARG A 122 -23.27 4.71 -8.25
CA ARG A 122 -22.87 6.12 -8.25
C ARG A 122 -21.63 6.30 -7.38
N ILE A 123 -20.83 7.28 -7.68
CA ILE A 123 -19.72 7.70 -6.83
C ILE A 123 -20.30 8.63 -5.77
N ALA A 124 -20.47 8.12 -4.56
CA ALA A 124 -21.03 8.88 -3.45
C ALA A 124 -19.97 9.61 -2.65
N TYR A 125 -18.71 9.15 -2.72
CA TYR A 125 -17.60 9.67 -1.94
C TYR A 125 -16.28 9.50 -2.71
N SER A 126 -15.45 10.51 -2.66
CA SER A 126 -14.11 10.48 -3.25
C SER A 126 -13.08 10.96 -2.24
N SER A 127 -11.90 10.34 -2.24
CA SER A 127 -10.80 10.71 -1.36
C SER A 127 -9.46 10.46 -2.03
N GLN A 128 -8.44 11.19 -1.60
CA GLN A 128 -7.06 10.97 -2.01
C GLN A 128 -6.38 9.85 -1.21
N SER A 129 -6.95 9.45 -0.07
CA SER A 129 -6.28 8.51 0.85
C SER A 129 -7.15 7.30 1.18
N VAL A 130 -6.48 6.20 1.53
CA VAL A 130 -7.13 4.99 2.07
C VAL A 130 -7.90 5.31 3.35
N GLN A 131 -7.39 6.17 4.21
CA GLN A 131 -8.07 6.57 5.45
C GLN A 131 -9.38 7.30 5.16
N GLY A 132 -9.42 8.12 4.11
CA GLY A 132 -10.65 8.76 3.67
C GLY A 132 -11.69 7.75 3.16
N ILE A 133 -11.27 6.77 2.37
CA ILE A 133 -12.15 5.69 1.90
C ILE A 133 -12.68 4.86 3.09
N LEU A 134 -11.81 4.47 4.01
CA LEU A 134 -12.18 3.74 5.24
C LEU A 134 -13.24 4.50 6.04
N ALA A 135 -13.06 5.79 6.23
CA ALA A 135 -14.01 6.62 6.97
C ALA A 135 -15.41 6.60 6.33
N ALA A 136 -15.50 6.70 5.01
CA ALA A 136 -16.79 6.64 4.30
C ALA A 136 -17.46 5.27 4.43
N VAL A 137 -16.67 4.19 4.33
CA VAL A 137 -17.19 2.83 4.47
C VAL A 137 -17.65 2.56 5.90
N GLU A 138 -16.84 2.88 6.89
CA GLU A 138 -17.17 2.71 8.32
C GLU A 138 -18.38 3.55 8.74
N ALA A 139 -18.55 4.73 8.16
CA ALA A 139 -19.71 5.58 8.37
C ALA A 139 -21.00 5.03 7.70
N GLY A 140 -20.91 3.95 6.93
CA GLY A 140 -22.05 3.36 6.24
C GLY A 140 -22.55 4.17 5.05
N ILE A 141 -21.73 5.07 4.50
CA ILE A 141 -22.11 5.93 3.37
C ILE A 141 -22.00 5.19 2.04
N ALA A 142 -21.00 4.33 1.90
CA ALA A 142 -20.67 3.72 0.61
C ALA A 142 -19.95 2.38 0.78
N VAL A 143 -19.90 1.64 -0.34
CA VAL A 143 -19.07 0.44 -0.49
C VAL A 143 -17.71 0.87 -1.05
N GLY A 144 -16.63 0.32 -0.52
CA GLY A 144 -15.28 0.63 -0.96
C GLY A 144 -14.48 -0.61 -1.35
N LEU A 145 -13.51 -0.45 -2.24
CA LEU A 145 -12.51 -1.47 -2.57
C LEU A 145 -11.26 -1.22 -1.75
N LEU A 146 -10.92 -2.16 -0.88
CA LEU A 146 -9.77 -2.06 0.02
C LEU A 146 -8.90 -3.30 -0.04
N GLY A 147 -7.64 -3.18 0.35
CA GLY A 147 -6.79 -4.33 0.62
C GLY A 147 -7.27 -5.08 1.88
N ARG A 148 -7.11 -6.39 1.90
CA ARG A 148 -7.46 -7.19 3.09
C ARG A 148 -6.73 -6.76 4.34
N SER A 149 -5.52 -6.22 4.20
CA SER A 149 -4.73 -5.67 5.31
C SER A 149 -5.39 -4.46 5.99
N SER A 150 -6.34 -3.79 5.32
CA SER A 150 -7.07 -2.65 5.86
C SER A 150 -8.37 -3.03 6.58
N LEU A 151 -8.74 -4.32 6.60
CA LEU A 151 -9.97 -4.77 7.27
C LEU A 151 -9.87 -4.58 8.79
N THR A 152 -10.95 -4.03 9.35
CA THR A 152 -11.14 -3.86 10.78
C THR A 152 -12.39 -4.63 11.24
N ALA A 153 -12.60 -4.74 12.54
CA ALA A 153 -13.80 -5.36 13.10
C ALA A 153 -15.10 -4.61 12.72
N ALA A 154 -14.99 -3.35 12.33
CA ALA A 154 -16.14 -2.54 11.91
C ALA A 154 -16.59 -2.82 10.45
N LEU A 155 -15.82 -3.59 9.69
CA LEU A 155 -16.02 -3.84 8.28
C LEU A 155 -16.44 -5.29 8.00
N SER A 156 -17.22 -5.46 6.95
CA SER A 156 -17.57 -6.77 6.37
C SER A 156 -17.20 -6.81 4.90
N VAL A 157 -16.73 -7.96 4.44
CA VAL A 157 -16.52 -8.20 3.00
C VAL A 157 -17.89 -8.34 2.33
N ALA A 158 -18.09 -7.60 1.23
CA ALA A 158 -19.28 -7.73 0.42
C ALA A 158 -19.33 -9.13 -0.21
N ASP A 159 -20.42 -9.84 0.01
CA ASP A 159 -20.58 -11.22 -0.47
C ASP A 159 -20.96 -11.28 -1.96
N ALA A 160 -21.15 -12.50 -2.47
CA ALA A 160 -21.47 -12.75 -3.88
C ALA A 160 -22.79 -12.09 -4.33
N SER A 161 -23.71 -11.78 -3.41
CA SER A 161 -25.00 -11.15 -3.74
C SER A 161 -24.84 -9.74 -4.33
N TYR A 162 -23.74 -9.05 -4.03
CA TYR A 162 -23.41 -7.77 -4.62
C TYR A 162 -23.07 -7.84 -6.11
N GLY A 163 -22.62 -9.00 -6.59
CA GLY A 163 -22.35 -9.25 -8.00
C GLY A 163 -21.07 -8.61 -8.54
N PHE A 164 -20.14 -8.18 -7.68
CA PHE A 164 -18.84 -7.67 -8.11
C PHE A 164 -18.01 -8.77 -8.77
N SER A 165 -17.32 -8.44 -9.86
CA SER A 165 -16.28 -9.32 -10.41
C SER A 165 -15.00 -9.26 -9.58
N ALA A 166 -14.16 -10.29 -9.73
CA ALA A 166 -12.88 -10.37 -9.05
C ALA A 166 -12.00 -9.14 -9.36
N THR A 167 -11.26 -8.69 -8.35
CA THR A 167 -10.34 -7.57 -8.45
C THR A 167 -8.90 -8.04 -8.30
N PRO A 168 -7.93 -7.38 -8.94
CA PRO A 168 -6.53 -7.76 -8.82
C PRO A 168 -5.99 -7.49 -7.42
N SER A 169 -5.06 -8.32 -6.95
CA SER A 169 -4.31 -8.05 -5.73
C SER A 169 -3.42 -6.82 -5.90
N SER A 170 -3.26 -6.05 -4.82
CA SER A 170 -2.25 -5.01 -4.75
C SER A 170 -0.89 -5.63 -4.49
N LYS A 171 0.14 -5.22 -5.24
CA LYS A 171 1.53 -5.61 -5.00
C LYS A 171 2.29 -4.41 -4.50
N LEU A 172 2.82 -4.52 -3.29
CA LEU A 172 3.74 -3.54 -2.74
C LEU A 172 5.14 -3.86 -3.21
N VAL A 173 5.77 -2.92 -3.87
CA VAL A 173 7.10 -3.07 -4.46
C VAL A 173 8.06 -2.03 -3.93
N MET A 174 9.33 -2.30 -4.08
CA MET A 174 10.43 -1.40 -3.76
C MET A 174 11.28 -1.17 -5.00
N ALA A 175 11.59 0.08 -5.28
CA ALA A 175 12.43 0.46 -6.40
C ALA A 175 13.34 1.63 -6.03
N SER A 176 14.49 1.73 -6.70
CA SER A 176 15.46 2.79 -6.50
C SER A 176 15.91 3.39 -7.82
N THR A 177 16.42 4.62 -7.76
CA THR A 177 17.16 5.20 -8.89
C THR A 177 18.55 4.57 -8.98
N GLY A 178 19.08 4.44 -10.19
CA GLY A 178 20.44 3.93 -10.40
C GLY A 178 21.56 4.94 -10.15
N HIS A 179 21.26 6.09 -9.53
CA HIS A 179 22.19 7.25 -9.48
C HIS A 179 22.62 7.67 -8.09
N THR A 180 22.10 7.04 -7.05
CA THR A 180 22.42 7.35 -5.64
C THR A 180 23.50 6.41 -5.13
N ASP A 181 24.13 6.78 -4.01
CA ASP A 181 25.04 5.90 -3.29
C ASP A 181 24.45 4.50 -3.14
N THR A 182 24.99 3.56 -3.89
CA THR A 182 24.47 2.18 -3.95
C THR A 182 24.57 1.47 -2.61
N ARG A 183 25.57 1.81 -1.78
CA ARG A 183 25.75 1.23 -0.45
C ARG A 183 24.65 1.70 0.52
N LEU A 184 24.35 3.00 0.53
CA LEU A 184 23.33 3.59 1.39
C LEU A 184 21.94 3.06 1.02
N VAL A 185 21.61 3.04 -0.26
CA VAL A 185 20.36 2.50 -0.79
C VAL A 185 20.26 1.00 -0.51
N ALA A 186 21.30 0.22 -0.76
CA ALA A 186 21.33 -1.22 -0.51
C ALA A 186 21.10 -1.54 0.97
N THR A 187 21.66 -0.76 1.87
CA THR A 187 21.47 -0.93 3.31
C THR A 187 20.03 -0.64 3.72
N MET A 188 19.43 0.43 3.21
CA MET A 188 18.02 0.73 3.48
C MET A 188 17.10 -0.35 2.88
N LYS A 189 17.39 -0.85 1.69
CA LYS A 189 16.64 -1.98 1.10
C LYS A 189 16.62 -3.19 2.03
N THR A 190 17.75 -3.54 2.61
CA THR A 190 17.86 -4.64 3.57
C THR A 190 16.98 -4.39 4.81
N THR A 191 17.01 -3.18 5.34
CA THR A 191 16.17 -2.80 6.50
C THR A 191 14.68 -2.92 6.16
N ILE A 192 14.27 -2.45 4.98
CA ILE A 192 12.89 -2.56 4.52
C ILE A 192 12.47 -4.03 4.35
N ARG A 193 13.30 -4.86 3.73
CA ARG A 193 13.02 -6.30 3.59
C ARG A 193 12.79 -6.97 4.94
N HIS A 194 13.61 -6.66 5.93
CA HIS A 194 13.44 -7.20 7.28
C HIS A 194 12.11 -6.79 7.91
N ALA A 195 11.66 -5.57 7.68
CA ALA A 195 10.38 -5.10 8.20
C ALA A 195 9.17 -5.82 7.59
N PHE A 196 9.29 -6.29 6.34
CA PHE A 196 8.21 -7.00 5.65
C PHE A 196 8.28 -8.52 5.79
N PHE A 197 9.47 -9.11 5.77
CA PHE A 197 9.62 -10.58 5.78
C PHE A 197 9.92 -11.14 7.17
N GLY A 198 10.23 -10.29 8.16
CA GLY A 198 10.60 -10.72 9.49
C GLY A 198 11.91 -11.52 9.49
N ASN A 199 12.28 -12.05 10.67
CA ASN A 199 13.39 -12.99 10.80
C ASN A 199 12.94 -14.40 10.40
N THR A 200 12.97 -14.76 9.14
CA THR A 200 12.79 -16.14 8.69
C THR A 200 13.99 -17.06 9.06
N ALA A 201 14.96 -16.55 9.82
CA ALA A 201 16.20 -17.27 10.14
C ALA A 201 16.20 -17.99 11.51
N THR A 202 15.09 -18.13 12.24
CA THR A 202 15.10 -18.73 13.60
C THR A 202 14.13 -19.90 13.83
N SER A 203 13.56 -20.53 12.81
CA SER A 203 12.77 -21.75 13.04
C SER A 203 13.42 -23.05 12.55
N GLY A 204 14.73 -23.07 12.38
CA GLY A 204 15.46 -24.22 11.84
C GLY A 204 16.54 -24.80 12.74
N ARG A 205 16.32 -24.90 14.08
CA ARG A 205 17.13 -25.76 14.97
C ARG A 205 16.50 -25.92 16.35
N LYS A 206 15.65 -26.92 16.49
CA LYS A 206 15.53 -27.74 17.70
C LYS A 206 14.74 -29.00 17.36
N SER A 207 15.46 -30.02 16.96
CA SER A 207 15.06 -31.41 17.13
C SER A 207 16.34 -32.25 17.06
N GLN A 208 16.94 -32.48 18.19
CA GLN A 208 17.64 -33.69 18.58
C GLN A 208 17.45 -33.84 20.07
#